data_9763c3698fcec3ff4b512409cf5ab1a1
#
_entry.id   9763c3698fcec3ff4b512409cf5ab1a1
#
_cell.length_a   1.000
_cell.length_b   1.000
_cell.length_c   1.000
_cell.angle_alpha   90.00
_cell.angle_beta   90.00
_cell.angle_gamma   90.00
#
_symmetry.space_group_name_H-M   'P 1'
#
loop_
_entity.id
_entity.type
_entity.pdbx_description
1 polymer ?
#
loop_
_entity_poly.entity_id
_entity_poly.type
_entity_poly.pdbx_seq_one_letter_code
_entity_poly.pdbx_strand_id
1 'polypeptide(L)'
;KAVSFAFDSEVILCWDPMAKRHTSTYIDDDNWQISISSAGEDAMLRLRDGDWKPNRWPDLIKEAQLFAEKSGMMEEKSRVHLLRRVEEKLPDGYAALLCMLGTSVCIIPEQAGEIPTSLTDSLEGIDYLRTWIS
;
A
#
# COMPACT_ATOMS: atom_id res chain seq x y z
N LYS A 1 5.46 6.23 21.32
CA LYS A 1 6.37 5.08 21.43
C LYS A 1 6.30 4.25 20.15
N ALA A 2 7.45 4.01 19.53
CA ALA A 2 7.56 3.14 18.36
C ALA A 2 7.61 1.68 18.82
N VAL A 3 6.89 0.82 18.11
CA VAL A 3 6.92 -0.63 18.31
C VAL A 3 7.36 -1.25 17.00
N SER A 4 8.23 -2.22 17.06
CA SER A 4 8.71 -2.94 15.88
C SER A 4 8.55 -4.45 16.04
N PHE A 5 8.39 -5.13 14.93
CA PHE A 5 8.41 -6.59 14.86
C PHE A 5 9.06 -7.01 13.55
N ALA A 6 9.61 -8.22 13.52
CA ALA A 6 10.25 -8.74 12.33
C ALA A 6 9.21 -9.32 11.36
N PHE A 7 9.30 -8.92 10.10
CA PHE A 7 8.52 -9.50 9.01
C PHE A 7 9.43 -9.62 7.79
N ASP A 8 9.89 -10.83 7.56
CA ASP A 8 10.90 -11.14 6.55
C ASP A 8 10.21 -11.62 5.27
N SER A 9 10.08 -10.74 4.29
CA SER A 9 9.30 -11.03 3.09
C SER A 9 9.75 -10.25 1.88
N GLU A 10 9.54 -10.83 0.72
CA GLU A 10 9.61 -10.11 -0.54
C GLU A 10 8.39 -9.21 -0.70
N VAL A 11 8.57 -8.04 -1.30
CA VAL A 11 7.52 -7.13 -1.74
C VAL A 11 7.84 -6.65 -3.14
N ILE A 12 6.83 -6.21 -3.88
CA ILE A 12 7.00 -5.69 -5.23
C ILE A 12 6.46 -4.26 -5.27
N LEU A 13 7.32 -3.33 -5.68
CA LEU A 13 6.91 -1.95 -5.94
C LEU A 13 6.53 -1.82 -7.42
N CYS A 14 5.36 -1.28 -7.70
CA CYS A 14 4.84 -1.11 -9.05
C CYS A 14 4.54 0.36 -9.33
N TRP A 15 4.77 0.79 -10.56
CA TRP A 15 4.40 2.14 -11.00
C TRP A 15 4.07 2.13 -12.48
N ASP A 16 3.31 3.15 -12.89
CA ASP A 16 3.03 3.39 -14.30
C ASP A 16 4.10 4.33 -14.84
N PRO A 17 4.94 3.89 -15.81
CA PRO A 17 6.01 4.73 -16.34
C PRO A 17 5.49 5.96 -17.07
N MET A 18 4.23 5.97 -17.48
CA MET A 18 3.58 7.08 -18.18
C MET A 18 2.87 8.06 -17.25
N ALA A 19 2.74 7.75 -15.96
CA ALA A 19 2.05 8.61 -15.02
C ALA A 19 2.91 9.82 -14.62
N LYS A 20 2.28 11.01 -14.61
CA LYS A 20 2.91 12.23 -14.13
C LYS A 20 2.77 12.32 -12.61
N ARG A 21 3.83 12.75 -11.92
CA ARG A 21 3.84 12.95 -10.48
C ARG A 21 3.33 14.35 -10.13
N HIS A 22 2.36 14.40 -9.21
CA HIS A 22 1.82 15.66 -8.67
C HIS A 22 1.73 15.56 -7.14
N THR A 23 2.88 15.54 -6.47
CA THR A 23 2.93 15.40 -5.01
C THR A 23 2.64 16.70 -4.26
N SER A 24 2.96 17.84 -4.84
CA SER A 24 2.80 19.14 -4.18
C SER A 24 1.36 19.55 -3.93
N THR A 25 0.42 19.07 -4.73
CA THR A 25 -1.01 19.40 -4.62
C THR A 25 -1.63 18.95 -3.28
N TYR A 26 -1.07 17.92 -2.66
CA TYR A 26 -1.62 17.32 -1.43
C TYR A 26 -1.06 17.95 -0.16
N ILE A 27 0.19 18.37 -0.18
CA ILE A 27 0.89 18.86 1.00
C ILE A 27 0.34 20.23 1.42
N ASP A 28 -0.09 21.03 0.44
CA ASP A 28 -0.54 22.40 0.66
C ASP A 28 -2.07 22.53 0.82
N ASP A 29 -2.82 21.43 0.81
CA ASP A 29 -4.27 21.42 0.97
C ASP A 29 -4.66 21.09 2.41
N ASP A 30 -5.23 22.06 3.13
CA ASP A 30 -5.65 21.92 4.52
C ASP A 30 -6.70 20.82 4.70
N ASN A 31 -7.63 20.65 3.76
CA ASN A 31 -8.65 19.60 3.81
C ASN A 31 -8.01 18.22 3.70
N TRP A 32 -6.98 18.08 2.88
CA TRP A 32 -6.21 16.86 2.76
C TRP A 32 -5.48 16.52 4.04
N GLN A 33 -4.84 17.52 4.67
CA GLN A 33 -4.15 17.33 5.94
C GLN A 33 -5.11 16.85 7.03
N ILE A 34 -6.31 17.40 7.11
CA ILE A 34 -7.34 16.99 8.05
C ILE A 34 -7.78 15.54 7.77
N SER A 35 -8.06 15.21 6.51
CA SER A 35 -8.49 13.85 6.14
C SER A 35 -7.42 12.80 6.44
N ILE A 36 -6.17 13.10 6.11
CA ILE A 36 -5.04 12.19 6.36
C ILE A 36 -4.84 12.00 7.87
N SER A 37 -4.86 13.09 8.63
CA SER A 37 -4.67 13.04 10.10
C SER A 37 -5.79 12.24 10.76
N SER A 38 -7.03 12.50 10.41
CA SER A 38 -8.20 11.79 10.96
C SER A 38 -8.15 10.30 10.63
N ALA A 39 -7.86 9.95 9.37
CA ALA A 39 -7.75 8.55 8.95
C ALA A 39 -6.60 7.83 9.67
N GLY A 40 -5.48 8.52 9.86
CA GLY A 40 -4.31 7.98 10.57
C GLY A 40 -4.61 7.76 12.05
N GLU A 41 -5.26 8.71 12.71
CA GLU A 41 -5.65 8.57 14.11
C GLU A 41 -6.61 7.40 14.33
N ASP A 42 -7.60 7.25 13.45
CA ASP A 42 -8.55 6.15 13.51
C ASP A 42 -7.86 4.78 13.34
N ALA A 43 -6.95 4.69 12.36
CA ALA A 43 -6.18 3.48 12.14
C ALA A 43 -5.31 3.13 13.36
N MET A 44 -4.64 4.11 13.94
CA MET A 44 -3.81 3.92 15.12
C MET A 44 -4.62 3.52 16.35
N LEU A 45 -5.82 4.04 16.52
CA LEU A 45 -6.72 3.64 17.61
C LEU A 45 -7.08 2.16 17.50
N ARG A 46 -7.34 1.66 16.31
CA ARG A 46 -7.64 0.23 16.09
C ARG A 46 -6.42 -0.66 16.26
N LEU A 47 -5.24 -0.19 15.85
CA LEU A 47 -3.99 -0.98 15.86
C LEU A 47 -3.30 -1.01 17.22
N ARG A 48 -3.49 -0.01 18.08
CA ARG A 48 -2.75 0.09 19.34
C ARG A 48 -3.08 -1.01 20.35
N ASP A 49 -4.29 -1.59 20.24
CA ASP A 49 -4.72 -2.67 21.12
C ASP A 49 -4.25 -4.01 20.56
N GLY A 50 -3.62 -4.83 21.42
CA GLY A 50 -3.11 -6.14 21.06
C GLY A 50 -1.60 -6.21 20.91
N ASP A 51 -1.11 -7.41 20.62
CA ASP A 51 0.31 -7.69 20.50
C ASP A 51 0.85 -7.31 19.10
N TRP A 52 2.05 -6.75 19.08
CA TRP A 52 2.76 -6.44 17.85
C TRP A 52 3.68 -7.61 17.48
N LYS A 53 3.11 -8.57 16.76
CA LYS A 53 3.78 -9.79 16.28
C LYS A 53 3.54 -9.97 14.77
N PRO A 54 4.32 -10.82 14.08
CA PRO A 54 4.12 -11.07 12.66
C PRO A 54 2.70 -11.51 12.27
N ASN A 55 1.96 -12.15 13.17
CA ASN A 55 0.57 -12.55 12.93
C ASN A 55 -0.40 -11.37 12.82
N ARG A 56 0.01 -10.14 13.19
CA ARG A 56 -0.77 -8.92 12.97
C ARG A 56 -0.63 -8.32 11.57
N TRP A 57 0.23 -8.90 10.75
CA TRP A 57 0.46 -8.39 9.41
C TRP A 57 -0.81 -8.23 8.56
N PRO A 58 -1.75 -9.21 8.55
CA PRO A 58 -3.01 -9.02 7.84
C PRO A 58 -3.84 -7.84 8.33
N ASP A 59 -3.81 -7.53 9.62
CA ASP A 59 -4.51 -6.37 10.18
C ASP A 59 -3.88 -5.06 9.70
N LEU A 60 -2.56 -5.01 9.63
CA LEU A 60 -1.85 -3.84 9.08
C LEU A 60 -2.20 -3.61 7.61
N ILE A 61 -2.30 -4.69 6.82
CA ILE A 61 -2.71 -4.61 5.42
C ILE A 61 -4.12 -4.02 5.31
N LYS A 62 -5.07 -4.51 6.09
CA LYS A 62 -6.44 -3.98 6.11
C LYS A 62 -6.50 -2.51 6.50
N GLU A 63 -5.76 -2.13 7.53
CA GLU A 63 -5.72 -0.74 7.97
C GLU A 63 -5.08 0.18 6.93
N ALA A 64 -4.06 -0.28 6.21
CA ALA A 64 -3.45 0.47 5.13
C ALA A 64 -4.44 0.69 3.97
N GLN A 65 -5.23 -0.32 3.62
CA GLN A 65 -6.26 -0.21 2.59
C GLN A 65 -7.37 0.76 3.03
N LEU A 66 -7.83 0.65 4.26
CA LEU A 66 -8.85 1.53 4.81
C LEU A 66 -8.34 2.98 4.92
N PHE A 67 -7.10 3.15 5.32
CA PHE A 67 -6.45 4.47 5.35
C PHE A 67 -6.45 5.13 3.97
N ALA A 68 -6.10 4.39 2.92
CA ALA A 68 -6.11 4.92 1.56
C ALA A 68 -7.50 5.40 1.15
N GLU A 69 -8.56 4.68 1.52
CA GLU A 69 -9.94 5.08 1.26
C GLU A 69 -10.37 6.31 2.06
N LYS A 70 -10.08 6.33 3.35
CA LYS A 70 -10.55 7.37 4.27
C LYS A 70 -9.74 8.66 4.22
N SER A 71 -8.47 8.59 3.82
CA SER A 71 -7.61 9.76 3.69
C SER A 71 -7.88 10.63 2.47
N GLY A 72 -8.66 10.12 1.51
CA GLY A 72 -8.88 10.78 0.22
C GLY A 72 -7.86 10.43 -0.86
N MET A 73 -6.90 9.56 -0.57
CA MET A 73 -5.88 9.13 -1.56
C MET A 73 -6.49 8.45 -2.78
N MET A 74 -7.70 7.88 -2.64
CA MET A 74 -8.43 7.23 -3.72
C MET A 74 -9.20 8.20 -4.63
N GLU A 75 -9.14 9.50 -4.37
CA GLU A 75 -9.81 10.50 -5.22
C GLU A 75 -9.04 10.75 -6.53
N GLU A 76 -7.75 10.47 -6.56
CA GLU A 76 -6.95 10.63 -7.77
C GLU A 76 -7.12 9.45 -8.71
N LYS A 77 -7.65 9.72 -9.90
CA LYS A 77 -8.00 8.69 -10.89
C LYS A 77 -6.82 7.85 -11.33
N SER A 78 -5.64 8.45 -11.51
CA SER A 78 -4.44 7.72 -11.96
C SER A 78 -3.98 6.68 -10.92
N ARG A 79 -4.10 6.99 -9.64
CA ARG A 79 -3.79 6.07 -8.56
C ARG A 79 -4.74 4.89 -8.53
N VAL A 80 -6.04 5.20 -8.60
CA VAL A 80 -7.08 4.15 -8.59
C VAL A 80 -6.93 3.27 -9.82
N HIS A 81 -6.66 3.85 -10.98
CA HIS A 81 -6.45 3.09 -12.21
C HIS A 81 -5.29 2.10 -12.08
N LEU A 82 -4.13 2.56 -11.58
CA LEU A 82 -2.98 1.68 -11.35
C LEU A 82 -3.31 0.59 -10.33
N LEU A 83 -3.93 0.97 -9.21
CA LEU A 83 -4.32 0.03 -8.16
C LEU A 83 -5.22 -1.09 -8.72
N ARG A 84 -6.25 -0.73 -9.48
CA ARG A 84 -7.17 -1.72 -10.08
C ARG A 84 -6.47 -2.62 -11.08
N ARG A 85 -5.59 -2.08 -11.92
CA ARG A 85 -4.80 -2.88 -12.87
C ARG A 85 -3.94 -3.92 -12.14
N VAL A 86 -3.32 -3.55 -11.04
CA VAL A 86 -2.53 -4.46 -10.22
C VAL A 86 -3.42 -5.49 -9.53
N GLU A 87 -4.50 -5.05 -8.88
CA GLU A 87 -5.42 -5.95 -8.17
C GLU A 87 -6.01 -7.04 -9.08
N GLU A 88 -6.32 -6.71 -10.32
CA GLU A 88 -6.85 -7.68 -11.31
C GLU A 88 -5.88 -8.83 -11.59
N LYS A 89 -4.60 -8.64 -11.36
CA LYS A 89 -3.54 -9.63 -11.61
C LYS A 89 -3.14 -10.41 -10.36
N LEU A 90 -3.64 -10.00 -9.18
CA LEU A 90 -3.24 -10.65 -7.93
C LEU A 90 -3.98 -11.97 -7.70
N PRO A 91 -3.24 -13.07 -7.44
CA PRO A 91 -3.85 -14.28 -6.92
C PRO A 91 -4.24 -14.10 -5.45
N ASP A 92 -5.02 -15.05 -4.91
CA ASP A 92 -5.34 -15.06 -3.49
C ASP A 92 -4.07 -15.10 -2.64
N GLY A 93 -4.09 -14.42 -1.51
CA GLY A 93 -2.95 -14.36 -0.60
C GLY A 93 -2.02 -13.17 -0.82
N TYR A 94 -2.38 -12.25 -1.72
CA TYR A 94 -1.62 -11.03 -1.99
C TYR A 94 -2.52 -9.81 -1.91
N ALA A 95 -1.95 -8.70 -1.47
CA ALA A 95 -2.64 -7.42 -1.40
C ALA A 95 -1.86 -6.34 -2.14
N ALA A 96 -2.58 -5.39 -2.73
CA ALA A 96 -2.02 -4.19 -3.33
C ALA A 96 -2.32 -2.99 -2.45
N LEU A 97 -1.28 -2.24 -2.10
CA LEU A 97 -1.39 -1.05 -1.24
C LEU A 97 -0.88 0.17 -2.00
N LEU A 98 -1.63 1.26 -1.96
CA LEU A 98 -1.14 2.53 -2.49
C LEU A 98 0.05 3.03 -1.68
N CYS A 99 1.10 3.43 -2.38
CA CYS A 99 2.18 4.17 -1.75
C CYS A 99 1.75 5.61 -1.49
N MET A 100 2.20 6.18 -0.40
CA MET A 100 1.62 7.40 0.17
C MET A 100 1.65 8.61 -0.76
N LEU A 101 2.71 8.81 -1.50
CA LEU A 101 2.83 9.96 -2.40
C LEU A 101 3.25 9.49 -3.78
N GLY A 102 2.45 9.81 -4.77
CA GLY A 102 2.71 9.45 -6.16
C GLY A 102 1.81 8.34 -6.68
N THR A 103 2.06 7.93 -7.92
CA THR A 103 1.29 6.89 -8.59
C THR A 103 2.08 5.59 -8.55
N SER A 104 2.07 4.97 -7.39
CA SER A 104 2.75 3.69 -7.17
C SER A 104 1.96 2.81 -6.20
N VAL A 105 2.17 1.51 -6.33
CA VAL A 105 1.48 0.47 -5.57
C VAL A 105 2.50 -0.54 -5.09
N CYS A 106 2.35 -1.00 -3.86
CA CYS A 106 3.15 -2.07 -3.31
C CYS A 106 2.33 -3.36 -3.26
N ILE A 107 2.86 -4.42 -3.83
CA ILE A 107 2.28 -5.76 -3.69
C ILE A 107 2.93 -6.44 -2.50
N ILE A 108 2.10 -6.89 -1.57
CA ILE A 108 2.54 -7.49 -0.32
C ILE A 108 1.86 -8.85 -0.15
N PRO A 109 2.61 -9.92 0.16
CA PRO A 109 1.99 -11.19 0.49
C PRO A 109 1.37 -11.14 1.89
N GLU A 110 0.24 -11.79 2.07
CA GLU A 110 -0.42 -11.91 3.38
C GLU A 110 0.42 -12.77 4.35
N GLN A 111 1.17 -13.72 3.80
CA GLN A 111 2.14 -14.50 4.56
C GLN A 111 3.55 -14.22 4.04
N ALA A 112 4.49 -13.98 4.95
CA ALA A 112 5.88 -13.68 4.62
C ALA A 112 6.50 -14.76 3.72
N GLY A 113 7.27 -14.34 2.73
CA GLY A 113 7.98 -15.26 1.84
C GLY A 113 8.28 -14.67 0.47
N GLU A 114 8.68 -15.52 -0.44
CA GLU A 114 8.95 -15.17 -1.82
C GLU A 114 7.64 -15.01 -2.59
N ILE A 115 7.65 -14.10 -3.56
CA ILE A 115 6.53 -13.88 -4.47
C ILE A 115 6.84 -14.62 -5.78
N PRO A 116 5.90 -15.45 -6.30
CA PRO A 116 6.14 -16.17 -7.56
C PRO A 116 6.41 -15.24 -8.73
N THR A 117 7.35 -15.62 -9.60
CA THR A 117 7.67 -14.85 -10.82
C THR A 117 6.49 -14.78 -11.78
N SER A 118 5.56 -15.74 -11.73
CA SER A 118 4.32 -15.72 -12.52
C SER A 118 3.48 -14.47 -12.23
N LEU A 119 3.54 -13.92 -11.02
CA LEU A 119 2.84 -12.68 -10.68
C LEU A 119 3.45 -11.49 -11.42
N THR A 120 4.76 -11.32 -11.38
CA THR A 120 5.43 -10.22 -12.10
C THR A 120 5.31 -10.38 -13.60
N ASP A 121 5.34 -11.60 -14.12
CA ASP A 121 5.14 -11.89 -15.55
C ASP A 121 3.75 -11.44 -16.04
N SER A 122 2.76 -11.36 -15.15
CA SER A 122 1.41 -10.91 -15.48
C SER A 122 1.24 -9.39 -15.50
N LEU A 123 2.24 -8.63 -15.03
CA LEU A 123 2.18 -7.16 -14.92
C LEU A 123 2.58 -6.48 -16.24
N GLU A 124 1.70 -6.54 -17.23
CA GLU A 124 1.94 -5.92 -18.54
C GLU A 124 1.76 -4.40 -18.49
N GLY A 125 2.72 -3.66 -19.05
CA GLY A 125 2.67 -2.19 -19.11
C GLY A 125 2.87 -1.50 -17.76
N ILE A 126 3.28 -2.24 -16.74
CA ILE A 126 3.57 -1.74 -15.41
C ILE A 126 5.03 -2.03 -15.10
N ASP A 127 5.78 -1.00 -14.73
CA ASP A 127 7.15 -1.19 -14.26
C ASP A 127 7.12 -1.66 -12.80
N TYR A 128 8.09 -2.49 -12.43
CA TYR A 128 8.15 -3.00 -11.07
C TYR A 128 9.59 -3.19 -10.60
N LEU A 129 9.75 -3.23 -9.29
CA LEU A 129 10.98 -3.58 -8.60
C LEU A 129 10.66 -4.62 -7.53
N ARG A 130 11.35 -5.75 -7.57
CA ARG A 130 11.28 -6.75 -6.49
C ARG A 130 12.32 -6.38 -5.43
N THR A 131 11.89 -6.38 -4.17
CA THR A 131 12.78 -6.09 -3.05
C THR A 131 12.39 -6.92 -1.84
N TRP A 132 13.25 -6.93 -0.85
CA TRP A 132 13.06 -7.70 0.37
C TRP A 132 12.99 -6.77 1.57
N ILE A 133 12.02 -7.00 2.46
CA ILE A 133 11.90 -6.31 3.75
C ILE A 133 12.18 -7.29 4.88
N SER A 134 12.87 -6.82 5.90
CA SER A 134 13.20 -7.63 7.07
C SER A 134 13.09 -6.83 8.37
#